data_4acb9fb5e28ebf186b0f77e26d7ad950
#
_entry.id   4acb9fb5e28ebf186b0f77e26d7ad950
#
_cell.length_a   1.000
_cell.length_b   1.000
_cell.length_c   1.000
_cell.angle_alpha   90.00
_cell.angle_beta   90.00
_cell.angle_gamma   90.00
#
_symmetry.space_group_name_H-M   'P 1'
#
loop_
_entity.id
_entity.type
_entity.pdbx_description
1 polymer ?
#
loop_
_entity_poly.entity_id
_entity_poly.type
_entity_poly.pdbx_seq_one_letter_code
_entity_poly.pdbx_strand_id
1 'polypeptide(L)'
;RTTNSTTTSTVTTTTTTTTTSNRKTRKKRQRREIRLRSVLSLQEEIKKRSHRQLCTLLRNSVFVCAIDRTMCVLQHGLKLYVVQTLPVLECLFYQMTIQNFSNFETIPIEPPLKIKDCIRLALDLPEAKDVVEWQEQEGSSKDEVAQSGAELLTEKAAMLREYFSIEINEQGDLSGLPEIVPGHVPCPQGVLQFLLELITEVDFENERPCFADLAACFARYYSVLPSDAKSTETKTNPGDTSWGKLLEQVIFPFIQS
;
A
#
# COMPACT_ATOMS: atom_id res chain seq x y z
N ARG A 1 -55.87 -35.08 -49.15
CA ARG A 1 -55.56 -33.62 -48.95
C ARG A 1 -54.49 -33.50 -47.86
N THR A 2 -53.34 -33.23 -48.33
CA THR A 2 -52.09 -33.04 -47.59
C THR A 2 -52.07 -31.65 -46.89
N THR A 3 -51.72 -31.60 -45.65
CA THR A 3 -51.33 -30.35 -45.02
C THR A 3 -49.99 -30.53 -44.29
N ASN A 4 -48.95 -29.88 -44.84
CA ASN A 4 -47.63 -29.77 -44.26
C ASN A 4 -47.65 -28.82 -43.07
N SER A 5 -47.12 -29.24 -41.94
CA SER A 5 -46.78 -28.37 -40.83
C SER A 5 -45.25 -28.28 -40.69
N THR A 6 -44.70 -27.11 -40.98
CA THR A 6 -43.28 -26.77 -40.88
C THR A 6 -42.93 -26.43 -39.43
N THR A 7 -42.08 -27.22 -38.81
CA THR A 7 -41.56 -26.96 -37.47
C THR A 7 -40.28 -26.13 -37.57
N THR A 8 -40.33 -24.90 -37.14
CA THR A 8 -39.16 -24.00 -37.08
C THR A 8 -38.40 -24.22 -35.77
N SER A 9 -37.21 -24.81 -35.87
CA SER A 9 -36.31 -24.99 -34.74
C SER A 9 -35.47 -23.73 -34.54
N THR A 10 -35.73 -23.04 -33.44
CA THR A 10 -34.89 -21.88 -33.00
C THR A 10 -33.64 -22.39 -32.30
N VAL A 11 -32.49 -22.21 -32.93
CA VAL A 11 -31.19 -22.50 -32.32
C VAL A 11 -30.78 -21.32 -31.46
N THR A 12 -30.77 -21.48 -30.13
CA THR A 12 -30.27 -20.51 -29.19
C THR A 12 -28.75 -20.72 -29.05
N THR A 13 -27.97 -19.84 -29.67
CA THR A 13 -26.49 -19.83 -29.54
C THR A 13 -26.13 -19.17 -28.24
N THR A 14 -25.74 -19.95 -27.24
CA THR A 14 -25.18 -19.45 -25.98
C THR A 14 -23.72 -19.13 -26.20
N THR A 15 -23.37 -17.83 -26.30
CA THR A 15 -21.97 -17.35 -26.39
C THR A 15 -21.38 -17.37 -25.02
N THR A 16 -20.58 -18.39 -24.69
CA THR A 16 -19.79 -18.46 -23.50
C THR A 16 -18.53 -17.57 -23.69
N THR A 17 -18.56 -16.38 -23.12
CA THR A 17 -17.38 -15.48 -23.09
C THR A 17 -16.37 -16.00 -22.08
N THR A 18 -15.41 -16.78 -22.55
CA THR A 18 -14.27 -17.23 -21.74
C THR A 18 -13.30 -16.06 -21.63
N THR A 19 -13.33 -15.36 -20.49
CA THR A 19 -12.35 -14.34 -20.17
C THR A 19 -11.01 -15.03 -19.86
N THR A 20 -10.18 -15.21 -20.87
CA THR A 20 -8.79 -15.67 -20.71
C THR A 20 -7.98 -14.55 -20.06
N SER A 21 -7.78 -14.66 -18.77
CA SER A 21 -6.81 -13.87 -18.02
C SER A 21 -5.41 -14.11 -18.61
N ASN A 22 -4.94 -13.16 -19.39
CA ASN A 22 -3.57 -13.13 -19.93
C ASN A 22 -2.59 -12.86 -18.80
N ARG A 23 -2.22 -13.91 -18.07
CA ARG A 23 -1.13 -13.87 -17.09
C ARG A 23 0.18 -13.74 -17.88
N LYS A 24 0.55 -12.49 -18.24
CA LYS A 24 1.87 -12.19 -18.80
C LYS A 24 2.91 -12.76 -17.86
N THR A 25 3.71 -13.70 -18.33
CA THR A 25 4.87 -14.24 -17.61
C THR A 25 5.79 -13.08 -17.26
N ARG A 26 5.77 -12.68 -16.00
CA ARG A 26 6.56 -11.58 -15.43
C ARG A 26 8.04 -11.98 -15.59
N LYS A 27 8.77 -11.33 -16.50
CA LYS A 27 10.22 -11.52 -16.62
C LYS A 27 10.82 -11.13 -15.26
N LYS A 28 11.48 -12.10 -14.59
CA LYS A 28 12.17 -11.88 -13.31
C LYS A 28 13.22 -10.79 -13.52
N ARG A 29 12.94 -9.58 -13.04
CA ARG A 29 13.87 -8.45 -13.13
C ARG A 29 15.09 -8.78 -12.28
N GLN A 30 16.29 -8.56 -12.81
CA GLN A 30 17.51 -8.79 -12.05
C GLN A 30 17.54 -7.79 -10.89
N ARG A 31 17.60 -8.30 -9.66
CA ARG A 31 17.57 -7.47 -8.44
C ARG A 31 18.86 -6.63 -8.40
N ARG A 32 18.71 -5.32 -8.18
CA ARG A 32 19.85 -4.42 -7.96
C ARG A 32 20.46 -4.69 -6.60
N GLU A 33 21.78 -4.79 -6.55
CA GLU A 33 22.52 -4.90 -5.27
C GLU A 33 22.59 -3.52 -4.61
N ILE A 34 22.19 -3.45 -3.34
CA ILE A 34 22.21 -2.20 -2.56
C ILE A 34 23.59 -2.05 -1.93
N ARG A 35 24.27 -0.95 -2.23
CA ARG A 35 25.60 -0.63 -1.69
C ARG A 35 25.62 0.65 -0.84
N LEU A 36 24.48 1.32 -0.66
CA LEU A 36 24.39 2.54 0.14
C LEU A 36 24.54 2.21 1.62
N ARG A 37 25.48 2.88 2.28
CA ARG A 37 25.79 2.65 3.71
C ARG A 37 24.62 2.96 4.62
N SER A 38 23.84 3.98 4.29
CA SER A 38 22.61 4.37 4.98
C SER A 38 21.61 3.22 5.01
N VAL A 39 21.33 2.60 3.85
CA VAL A 39 20.38 1.48 3.73
C VAL A 39 20.90 0.24 4.48
N LEU A 40 22.19 -0.10 4.32
CA LEU A 40 22.79 -1.21 5.05
C LEU A 40 22.72 -1.01 6.57
N SER A 41 22.94 0.24 7.05
CA SER A 41 22.78 0.60 8.45
C SER A 41 21.34 0.40 8.95
N LEU A 42 20.33 0.81 8.15
CA LEU A 42 18.92 0.60 8.48
C LEU A 42 18.56 -0.90 8.52
N GLN A 43 19.05 -1.68 7.57
CA GLN A 43 18.86 -3.14 7.57
C GLN A 43 19.48 -3.82 8.81
N GLU A 44 20.67 -3.36 9.24
CA GLU A 44 21.30 -3.84 10.46
C GLU A 44 20.50 -3.46 11.72
N GLU A 45 19.94 -2.25 11.75
CA GLU A 45 19.09 -1.80 12.85
C GLU A 45 17.82 -2.65 12.97
N ILE A 46 17.16 -2.95 11.84
CA ILE A 46 16.01 -3.86 11.80
C ILE A 46 16.39 -5.22 12.41
N LYS A 47 17.52 -5.79 12.01
CA LYS A 47 18.01 -7.07 12.56
C LYS A 47 18.27 -7.01 14.06
N LYS A 48 18.87 -5.93 14.55
CA LYS A 48 19.17 -5.74 15.98
C LYS A 48 17.91 -5.56 16.83
N ARG A 49 16.86 -4.93 16.28
CA ARG A 49 15.58 -4.73 16.95
C ARG A 49 14.66 -5.94 16.90
N SER A 50 14.98 -6.96 16.08
CA SER A 50 14.11 -8.12 15.91
C SER A 50 14.02 -8.96 17.17
N HIS A 51 12.80 -9.25 17.63
CA HIS A 51 12.54 -10.09 18.78
C HIS A 51 12.44 -11.56 18.36
N ARG A 52 13.50 -12.33 18.60
CA ARG A 52 13.65 -13.71 18.10
C ARG A 52 12.44 -14.62 18.37
N GLN A 53 11.87 -14.56 19.58
CA GLN A 53 10.72 -15.40 19.94
C GLN A 53 9.46 -15.00 19.17
N LEU A 54 9.21 -13.70 19.02
CA LEU A 54 8.08 -13.19 18.26
C LEU A 54 8.21 -13.54 16.76
N CYS A 55 9.38 -13.37 16.18
CA CYS A 55 9.65 -13.78 14.81
C CYS A 55 9.42 -15.29 14.61
N THR A 56 9.88 -16.13 15.57
CA THR A 56 9.64 -17.57 15.51
C THR A 56 8.17 -17.92 15.63
N LEU A 57 7.43 -17.23 16.50
CA LEU A 57 5.99 -17.40 16.66
C LEU A 57 5.25 -17.04 15.36
N LEU A 58 5.47 -15.84 14.82
CA LEU A 58 4.82 -15.37 13.59
C LEU A 58 5.13 -16.29 12.41
N ARG A 59 6.39 -16.66 12.24
CA ARG A 59 6.86 -17.51 11.14
C ARG A 59 6.25 -18.92 11.15
N ASN A 60 5.99 -19.48 12.34
CA ASN A 60 5.43 -20.82 12.50
C ASN A 60 3.94 -20.84 12.88
N SER A 61 3.27 -19.70 12.82
CA SER A 61 1.84 -19.63 13.09
C SER A 61 1.01 -19.89 11.84
N VAL A 62 -0.24 -20.27 12.07
CA VAL A 62 -1.25 -20.42 11.02
C VAL A 62 -2.29 -19.31 11.21
N PHE A 63 -2.68 -18.66 10.14
CA PHE A 63 -3.77 -17.70 10.17
C PHE A 63 -5.09 -18.45 10.37
N VAL A 64 -5.87 -18.05 11.38
CA VAL A 64 -7.16 -18.67 11.70
C VAL A 64 -8.31 -17.86 11.13
N CYS A 65 -8.38 -16.59 11.51
CA CYS A 65 -9.38 -15.66 11.01
C CYS A 65 -8.99 -14.21 11.32
N ALA A 66 -9.57 -13.30 10.58
CA ALA A 66 -9.62 -11.90 10.97
C ALA A 66 -10.88 -11.68 11.84
N ILE A 67 -10.76 -11.03 12.99
CA ILE A 67 -11.89 -10.65 13.84
C ILE A 67 -12.53 -9.39 13.27
N ASP A 68 -11.70 -8.40 13.04
CA ASP A 68 -12.01 -7.12 12.39
C ASP A 68 -10.76 -6.57 11.71
N ARG A 69 -10.80 -5.34 11.20
CA ARG A 69 -9.64 -4.71 10.53
C ARG A 69 -8.46 -4.44 11.47
N THR A 70 -8.70 -4.44 12.77
CA THR A 70 -7.70 -4.12 13.79
C THR A 70 -7.12 -5.35 14.47
N MET A 71 -7.80 -6.51 14.39
CA MET A 71 -7.40 -7.73 15.09
C MET A 71 -7.58 -8.98 14.23
N CYS A 72 -6.61 -9.88 14.34
CA CYS A 72 -6.69 -11.23 13.76
C CYS A 72 -6.30 -12.29 14.78
N VAL A 73 -6.64 -13.55 14.49
CA VAL A 73 -6.30 -14.72 15.30
C VAL A 73 -5.29 -15.57 14.57
N LEU A 74 -4.18 -15.84 15.24
CA LEU A 74 -3.14 -16.76 14.79
C LEU A 74 -3.08 -17.97 15.72
N GLN A 75 -2.81 -19.16 15.15
CA GLN A 75 -2.54 -20.36 15.92
C GLN A 75 -1.06 -20.71 15.85
N HIS A 76 -0.44 -20.92 17.00
CA HIS A 76 0.91 -21.48 17.10
C HIS A 76 0.93 -22.63 18.12
N GLY A 77 1.18 -23.84 17.64
CA GLY A 77 1.04 -25.06 18.43
C GLY A 77 -0.41 -25.23 18.93
N LEU A 78 -0.58 -25.39 20.23
CA LEU A 78 -1.88 -25.56 20.89
C LEU A 78 -2.49 -24.23 21.41
N LYS A 79 -1.89 -23.08 21.07
CA LYS A 79 -2.31 -21.77 21.57
C LYS A 79 -2.87 -20.91 20.45
N LEU A 80 -3.89 -20.13 20.78
CA LEU A 80 -4.43 -19.08 19.94
C LEU A 80 -3.91 -17.73 20.46
N TYR A 81 -3.55 -16.87 19.53
CA TYR A 81 -3.06 -15.52 19.79
C TYR A 81 -3.96 -14.52 19.07
N VAL A 82 -4.46 -13.54 19.81
CA VAL A 82 -5.10 -12.36 19.23
C VAL A 82 -4.01 -11.34 18.97
N VAL A 83 -3.91 -10.88 17.74
CA VAL A 83 -2.86 -9.98 17.29
C VAL A 83 -3.48 -8.70 16.73
N GLN A 84 -2.96 -7.56 17.17
CA GLN A 84 -3.29 -6.29 16.54
C GLN A 84 -2.66 -6.22 15.16
N THR A 85 -3.48 -6.02 14.13
CA THR A 85 -3.01 -6.05 12.72
C THR A 85 -2.15 -4.85 12.38
N LEU A 86 -2.57 -3.64 12.73
CA LEU A 86 -1.90 -2.41 12.33
C LEU A 86 -0.40 -2.37 12.68
N PRO A 87 0.03 -2.59 13.96
CA PRO A 87 1.45 -2.57 14.30
C PRO A 87 2.28 -3.64 13.57
N VAL A 88 1.67 -4.80 13.28
CA VAL A 88 2.35 -5.88 12.54
C VAL A 88 2.50 -5.50 11.07
N LEU A 89 1.48 -4.90 10.47
CA LEU A 89 1.53 -4.43 9.09
C LEU A 89 2.52 -3.28 8.90
N GLU A 90 2.52 -2.29 9.79
CA GLU A 90 3.51 -1.20 9.77
C GLU A 90 4.93 -1.73 9.86
N CYS A 91 5.18 -2.66 10.79
CA CYS A 91 6.48 -3.30 10.91
C CYS A 91 6.87 -4.06 9.64
N LEU A 92 5.94 -4.81 9.03
CA LEU A 92 6.15 -5.54 7.78
C LEU A 92 6.50 -4.59 6.64
N PHE A 93 5.66 -3.57 6.40
CA PHE A 93 5.86 -2.65 5.26
C PHE A 93 7.12 -1.82 5.42
N TYR A 94 7.45 -1.38 6.63
CA TYR A 94 8.74 -0.72 6.90
C TYR A 94 9.92 -1.62 6.52
N GLN A 95 9.92 -2.86 7.02
CA GLN A 95 11.00 -3.82 6.74
C GLN A 95 11.08 -4.15 5.26
N MET A 96 9.95 -4.41 4.60
CA MET A 96 9.90 -4.72 3.17
C MET A 96 10.40 -3.54 2.33
N THR A 97 10.10 -2.30 2.72
CA THR A 97 10.59 -1.09 2.05
C THR A 97 12.11 -1.01 2.13
N ILE A 98 12.70 -1.19 3.30
CA ILE A 98 14.15 -1.15 3.47
C ILE A 98 14.87 -2.36 2.85
N GLN A 99 14.27 -3.55 2.89
CA GLN A 99 14.87 -4.77 2.31
C GLN A 99 14.81 -4.81 0.79
N ASN A 100 13.74 -4.24 0.18
CA ASN A 100 13.55 -4.20 -1.26
C ASN A 100 13.92 -2.83 -1.88
N PHE A 101 14.62 -2.01 -1.15
CA PHE A 101 15.07 -0.69 -1.59
C PHE A 101 15.55 -0.69 -3.05
N SER A 102 15.09 0.26 -3.86
CA SER A 102 15.40 0.38 -5.30
C SER A 102 14.99 -0.84 -6.17
N ASN A 103 14.18 -1.77 -5.64
CA ASN A 103 13.78 -2.99 -6.34
C ASN A 103 12.25 -3.18 -6.40
N PHE A 104 11.49 -2.10 -6.30
CA PHE A 104 10.03 -2.16 -6.42
C PHE A 104 9.58 -2.19 -7.88
N GLU A 105 8.45 -2.82 -8.13
CA GLU A 105 7.67 -2.57 -9.33
C GLU A 105 6.73 -1.40 -9.07
N THR A 106 6.30 -0.72 -10.13
CA THR A 106 5.41 0.44 -10.02
C THR A 106 3.96 0.01 -10.28
N ILE A 107 3.06 0.43 -9.40
CA ILE A 107 1.61 0.38 -9.59
C ILE A 107 1.22 1.69 -10.27
N PRO A 108 0.72 1.68 -11.51
CA PRO A 108 0.30 2.91 -12.18
C PRO A 108 -0.97 3.48 -11.55
N ILE A 109 -1.04 4.80 -11.50
CA ILE A 109 -2.24 5.56 -11.08
C ILE A 109 -2.84 6.22 -12.32
N GLU A 110 -4.04 5.80 -12.68
CA GLU A 110 -4.76 6.32 -13.83
C GLU A 110 -6.19 6.75 -13.45
N PRO A 111 -6.55 8.03 -13.64
CA PRO A 111 -5.70 9.14 -14.10
C PRO A 111 -4.68 9.58 -13.02
N PRO A 112 -3.55 10.21 -13.42
CA PRO A 112 -2.58 10.77 -12.47
C PRO A 112 -3.23 11.77 -11.51
N LEU A 113 -2.74 11.82 -10.26
CA LEU A 113 -3.28 12.67 -9.21
C LEU A 113 -2.47 13.95 -9.11
N LYS A 114 -3.14 15.09 -9.14
CA LYS A 114 -2.50 16.39 -8.94
C LYS A 114 -2.05 16.53 -7.49
N ILE A 115 -0.74 16.49 -7.28
CA ILE A 115 -0.13 16.50 -5.94
C ILE A 115 -0.57 17.75 -5.15
N LYS A 116 -0.54 18.92 -5.77
CA LYS A 116 -0.99 20.16 -5.15
C LYS A 116 -2.43 20.08 -4.64
N ASP A 117 -3.36 19.61 -5.49
CA ASP A 117 -4.77 19.50 -5.11
C ASP A 117 -4.96 18.49 -3.99
N CYS A 118 -4.21 17.37 -4.01
CA CYS A 118 -4.24 16.35 -2.97
C CYS A 118 -3.73 16.89 -1.62
N ILE A 119 -2.60 17.61 -1.59
CA ILE A 119 -2.06 18.21 -0.36
C ILE A 119 -3.05 19.24 0.18
N ARG A 120 -3.60 20.09 -0.68
CA ARG A 120 -4.60 21.08 -0.27
C ARG A 120 -5.82 20.44 0.39
N LEU A 121 -6.33 19.35 -0.19
CA LEU A 121 -7.43 18.58 0.41
C LEU A 121 -7.02 17.89 1.72
N ALA A 122 -5.78 17.40 1.81
CA ALA A 122 -5.26 16.79 3.03
C ALA A 122 -5.23 17.78 4.20
N LEU A 123 -4.93 19.05 3.96
CA LEU A 123 -4.94 20.10 4.98
C LEU A 123 -6.35 20.45 5.51
N ASP A 124 -7.41 19.94 4.89
CA ASP A 124 -8.77 20.06 5.39
C ASP A 124 -9.20 18.85 6.25
N LEU A 125 -8.36 17.80 6.34
CA LEU A 125 -8.64 16.61 7.14
C LEU A 125 -8.39 16.87 8.64
N PRO A 126 -9.13 16.20 9.53
CA PRO A 126 -8.93 16.33 10.98
C PRO A 126 -7.52 15.93 11.46
N GLU A 127 -6.86 15.05 10.73
CA GLU A 127 -5.52 14.54 11.00
C GLU A 127 -4.42 15.59 10.74
N ALA A 128 -4.74 16.64 9.98
CA ALA A 128 -3.79 17.70 9.61
C ALA A 128 -3.76 18.87 10.62
N LYS A 129 -4.45 18.78 11.77
CA LYS A 129 -4.58 19.90 12.72
C LYS A 129 -3.26 20.51 13.14
N ASP A 130 -2.29 19.68 13.51
CA ASP A 130 -0.98 20.16 13.98
C ASP A 130 -0.23 20.92 12.86
N VAL A 131 -0.36 20.46 11.62
CA VAL A 131 0.24 21.10 10.44
C VAL A 131 -0.45 22.45 10.17
N VAL A 132 -1.77 22.50 10.28
CA VAL A 132 -2.55 23.71 10.08
C VAL A 132 -2.27 24.74 11.18
N GLU A 133 -2.18 24.33 12.44
CA GLU A 133 -1.84 25.21 13.56
C GLU A 133 -0.44 25.82 13.41
N TRP A 134 0.55 25.01 12.98
CA TRP A 134 1.87 25.50 12.67
C TRP A 134 1.86 26.52 11.50
N GLN A 135 1.14 26.18 10.43
CA GLN A 135 0.98 27.03 9.25
C GLN A 135 0.34 28.39 9.58
N GLU A 136 -0.68 28.40 10.43
CA GLU A 136 -1.33 29.64 10.88
C GLU A 136 -0.36 30.54 11.68
N GLN A 137 0.53 29.94 12.49
CA GLN A 137 1.56 30.65 13.22
C GLN A 137 2.61 31.30 12.30
N GLU A 138 2.98 30.62 11.22
CA GLU A 138 3.91 31.13 10.18
C GLU A 138 3.27 32.11 9.21
N GLY A 139 1.94 32.26 9.24
CA GLY A 139 1.19 33.17 8.37
C GLY A 139 1.07 32.73 6.91
N SER A 140 1.35 31.44 6.63
CA SER A 140 1.25 30.88 5.28
C SER A 140 -0.19 30.44 4.97
N SER A 141 -0.63 30.56 3.73
CA SER A 141 -1.92 30.02 3.30
C SER A 141 -1.84 28.53 2.97
N LYS A 142 -2.98 27.82 3.06
CA LYS A 142 -3.04 26.39 2.65
C LYS A 142 -2.63 26.18 1.19
N ASP A 143 -2.90 27.14 0.31
CA ASP A 143 -2.51 27.08 -1.09
C ASP A 143 -1.00 27.24 -1.28
N GLU A 144 -0.33 28.05 -0.45
CA GLU A 144 1.13 28.21 -0.45
C GLU A 144 1.82 26.93 0.05
N VAL A 145 1.33 26.32 1.14
CA VAL A 145 1.85 25.03 1.64
C VAL A 145 1.68 23.94 0.60
N ALA A 146 0.50 23.86 -0.04
CA ALA A 146 0.25 22.88 -1.08
C ALA A 146 1.13 23.09 -2.32
N GLN A 147 1.38 24.32 -2.69
CA GLN A 147 2.27 24.65 -3.80
C GLN A 147 3.71 24.29 -3.49
N SER A 148 4.23 24.74 -2.34
CA SER A 148 5.61 24.45 -1.91
C SER A 148 5.85 22.95 -1.73
N GLY A 149 4.86 22.21 -1.20
CA GLY A 149 4.94 20.75 -1.06
C GLY A 149 4.98 20.05 -2.41
N ALA A 150 4.16 20.49 -3.39
CA ALA A 150 4.18 19.92 -4.72
C ALA A 150 5.51 20.23 -5.46
N GLU A 151 6.06 21.41 -5.30
CA GLU A 151 7.37 21.80 -5.84
C GLU A 151 8.49 20.93 -5.23
N LEU A 152 8.49 20.77 -3.90
CA LEU A 152 9.44 19.90 -3.19
C LEU A 152 9.41 18.47 -3.74
N LEU A 153 8.24 17.85 -3.83
CA LEU A 153 8.13 16.47 -4.34
C LEU A 153 8.53 16.37 -5.81
N THR A 154 8.26 17.39 -6.61
CA THR A 154 8.70 17.45 -8.02
C THR A 154 10.22 17.59 -8.11
N GLU A 155 10.84 18.41 -7.28
CA GLU A 155 12.31 18.52 -7.20
C GLU A 155 12.96 17.16 -6.83
N LYS A 156 12.38 16.45 -5.88
CA LYS A 156 12.87 15.14 -5.43
C LYS A 156 12.41 13.96 -6.31
N ALA A 157 11.62 14.20 -7.38
CA ALA A 157 11.01 13.16 -8.21
C ALA A 157 12.01 12.12 -8.76
N ALA A 158 13.21 12.55 -9.17
CA ALA A 158 14.23 11.65 -9.70
C ALA A 158 14.69 10.64 -8.63
N MET A 159 14.94 11.11 -7.41
CA MET A 159 15.34 10.29 -6.26
C MET A 159 14.19 9.36 -5.83
N LEU A 160 12.98 9.88 -5.72
CA LEU A 160 11.77 9.13 -5.35
C LEU A 160 11.50 8.00 -6.34
N ARG A 161 11.66 8.26 -7.64
CA ARG A 161 11.51 7.24 -8.69
C ARG A 161 12.60 6.19 -8.62
N GLU A 162 13.87 6.59 -8.48
CA GLU A 162 15.01 5.67 -8.53
C GLU A 162 15.02 4.71 -7.34
N TYR A 163 14.77 5.23 -6.14
CA TYR A 163 14.93 4.46 -4.91
C TYR A 163 13.64 3.84 -4.39
N PHE A 164 12.50 4.49 -4.65
CA PHE A 164 11.22 4.08 -4.08
C PHE A 164 10.12 3.81 -5.11
N SER A 165 10.40 3.98 -6.41
CA SER A 165 9.41 3.78 -7.48
C SER A 165 8.13 4.62 -7.31
N ILE A 166 8.26 5.81 -6.69
CA ILE A 166 7.23 6.84 -6.74
C ILE A 166 7.42 7.57 -8.07
N GLU A 167 6.41 7.54 -8.93
CA GLU A 167 6.48 8.21 -10.22
C GLU A 167 5.68 9.51 -10.21
N ILE A 168 6.39 10.60 -10.47
CA ILE A 168 5.82 11.93 -10.68
C ILE A 168 6.08 12.27 -12.14
N ASN A 169 5.03 12.62 -12.87
CA ASN A 169 5.12 12.93 -14.30
C ASN A 169 5.68 14.35 -14.53
N GLU A 170 5.86 14.72 -15.80
CA GLU A 170 6.40 16.04 -16.20
C GLU A 170 5.48 17.20 -15.79
N GLN A 171 4.21 16.94 -15.54
CA GLN A 171 3.22 17.92 -15.07
C GLN A 171 3.24 18.11 -13.55
N GLY A 172 4.04 17.33 -12.82
CA GLY A 172 4.09 17.31 -11.37
C GLY A 172 2.97 16.50 -10.71
N ASP A 173 2.31 15.60 -11.47
CA ASP A 173 1.25 14.74 -10.95
C ASP A 173 1.80 13.38 -10.54
N LEU A 174 1.25 12.81 -9.46
CA LEU A 174 1.57 11.45 -9.02
C LEU A 174 0.97 10.44 -9.99
N SER A 175 1.82 9.69 -10.70
CA SER A 175 1.44 8.73 -11.73
C SER A 175 1.73 7.27 -11.37
N GLY A 176 2.45 7.01 -10.27
CA GLY A 176 2.73 5.65 -9.83
C GLY A 176 3.25 5.55 -8.41
N LEU A 177 2.99 4.40 -7.78
CA LEU A 177 3.42 4.03 -6.43
C LEU A 177 4.13 2.67 -6.44
N PRO A 178 5.03 2.39 -5.46
CA PRO A 178 5.73 1.11 -5.39
C PRO A 178 4.78 -0.05 -5.06
N GLU A 179 4.96 -1.20 -5.69
CA GLU A 179 4.40 -2.46 -5.23
C GLU A 179 5.33 -3.05 -4.15
N ILE A 180 5.07 -2.74 -2.88
CA ILE A 180 5.93 -3.17 -1.75
C ILE A 180 5.75 -4.67 -1.48
N VAL A 181 4.51 -5.13 -1.48
CA VAL A 181 4.13 -6.54 -1.37
C VAL A 181 3.38 -6.93 -2.66
N PRO A 182 3.86 -7.93 -3.41
CA PRO A 182 3.20 -8.36 -4.63
C PRO A 182 1.72 -8.71 -4.43
N GLY A 183 0.86 -8.06 -5.21
CA GLY A 183 -0.60 -8.24 -5.12
C GLY A 183 -1.30 -7.37 -4.08
N HIS A 184 -0.57 -6.55 -3.33
CA HIS A 184 -1.15 -5.56 -2.44
C HIS A 184 -1.15 -4.17 -3.08
N VAL A 185 -2.34 -3.60 -3.21
CA VAL A 185 -2.53 -2.22 -3.66
C VAL A 185 -2.96 -1.39 -2.45
N PRO A 186 -2.28 -0.27 -2.14
CA PRO A 186 -2.63 0.56 -1.00
C PRO A 186 -4.02 1.19 -1.18
N CYS A 187 -4.66 1.51 -0.06
CA CYS A 187 -5.99 2.09 -0.05
C CYS A 187 -5.97 3.50 -0.63
N PRO A 188 -6.72 3.80 -1.72
CA PRO A 188 -6.70 5.13 -2.35
C PRO A 188 -7.07 6.27 -1.41
N GLN A 189 -7.93 6.01 -0.40
CA GLN A 189 -8.35 7.03 0.56
C GLN A 189 -7.20 7.56 1.43
N GLY A 190 -6.14 6.76 1.62
CA GLY A 190 -4.97 7.16 2.39
C GLY A 190 -3.97 8.04 1.63
N VAL A 191 -4.12 8.23 0.31
CA VAL A 191 -3.12 8.94 -0.49
C VAL A 191 -2.96 10.41 -0.10
N LEU A 192 -4.05 11.06 0.33
CA LEU A 192 -4.01 12.45 0.76
C LEU A 192 -3.10 12.61 1.99
N GLN A 193 -3.34 11.79 3.01
CA GLN A 193 -2.54 11.78 4.22
C GLN A 193 -1.08 11.39 3.92
N PHE A 194 -0.87 10.41 3.06
CA PHE A 194 0.48 9.98 2.64
C PHE A 194 1.27 11.12 1.99
N LEU A 195 0.65 11.89 1.07
CA LEU A 195 1.32 13.03 0.44
C LEU A 195 1.62 14.16 1.43
N LEU A 196 0.72 14.39 2.40
CA LEU A 196 0.95 15.35 3.48
C LEU A 196 2.14 14.92 4.35
N GLU A 197 2.19 13.65 4.78
CA GLU A 197 3.29 13.10 5.56
C GLU A 197 4.63 13.19 4.81
N LEU A 198 4.64 12.96 3.50
CA LEU A 198 5.86 13.10 2.69
C LEU A 198 6.49 14.49 2.76
N ILE A 199 5.67 15.54 2.82
CA ILE A 199 6.17 16.91 2.86
C ILE A 199 6.44 17.44 4.27
N THR A 200 5.85 16.81 5.30
CA THR A 200 5.95 17.29 6.69
C THR A 200 6.89 16.47 7.56
N GLU A 201 7.03 15.17 7.29
CA GLU A 201 7.77 14.27 8.17
C GLU A 201 9.09 13.78 7.58
N VAL A 202 9.30 13.91 6.26
CA VAL A 202 10.51 13.40 5.61
C VAL A 202 11.63 14.42 5.61
N ASP A 203 12.77 14.08 6.23
CA ASP A 203 14.00 14.85 6.14
C ASP A 203 14.71 14.59 4.80
N PHE A 204 14.43 15.40 3.79
CA PHE A 204 15.04 15.28 2.46
C PHE A 204 16.51 15.77 2.40
N GLU A 205 17.01 16.41 3.43
CA GLU A 205 18.37 16.94 3.45
C GLU A 205 19.41 15.89 3.87
N ASN A 206 18.99 14.90 4.66
CA ASN A 206 19.89 13.89 5.21
C ASN A 206 19.52 12.49 4.69
N GLU A 207 20.43 11.83 3.98
CA GLU A 207 20.18 10.56 3.27
C GLU A 207 19.58 9.47 4.16
N ARG A 208 20.19 9.20 5.32
CA ARG A 208 19.73 8.10 6.18
C ARG A 208 18.37 8.40 6.85
N PRO A 209 18.14 9.56 7.48
CA PRO A 209 16.81 9.96 7.93
C PRO A 209 15.78 9.93 6.78
N CYS A 210 16.08 10.52 5.63
CA CYS A 210 15.18 10.51 4.47
C CYS A 210 14.68 9.11 4.13
N PHE A 211 15.56 8.12 4.04
CA PHE A 211 15.16 6.76 3.71
C PHE A 211 14.37 6.07 4.82
N ALA A 212 14.69 6.37 6.09
CA ALA A 212 13.93 5.86 7.23
C ALA A 212 12.53 6.47 7.30
N ASP A 213 12.42 7.79 7.11
CA ASP A 213 11.15 8.51 7.17
C ASP A 213 10.24 8.13 6.00
N LEU A 214 10.79 8.04 4.77
CA LEU A 214 10.04 7.53 3.61
C LEU A 214 9.51 6.11 3.87
N ALA A 215 10.34 5.22 4.43
CA ALA A 215 9.90 3.87 4.77
C ALA A 215 8.81 3.88 5.86
N ALA A 216 8.86 4.81 6.81
CA ALA A 216 7.81 4.98 7.83
C ALA A 216 6.50 5.51 7.22
N CYS A 217 6.55 6.51 6.32
CA CYS A 217 5.38 6.99 5.58
C CYS A 217 4.72 5.86 4.76
N PHE A 218 5.52 5.06 4.05
CA PHE A 218 5.00 3.88 3.35
C PHE A 218 4.39 2.86 4.31
N ALA A 219 5.03 2.61 5.45
CA ALA A 219 4.53 1.66 6.42
C ALA A 219 3.13 2.06 6.90
N ARG A 220 2.92 3.30 7.27
CA ARG A 220 1.60 3.82 7.67
C ARG A 220 0.58 3.74 6.54
N TYR A 221 0.93 4.21 5.35
CA TYR A 221 0.01 4.25 4.21
C TYR A 221 -0.43 2.86 3.74
N TYR A 222 0.51 1.92 3.60
CA TYR A 222 0.23 0.57 3.12
C TYR A 222 -0.41 -0.33 4.17
N SER A 223 -0.36 0.04 5.45
CA SER A 223 -1.01 -0.69 6.54
C SER A 223 -2.51 -0.44 6.64
N VAL A 224 -3.01 0.60 5.97
CA VAL A 224 -4.44 0.92 5.96
C VAL A 224 -5.19 -0.12 5.13
N LEU A 225 -5.99 -0.94 5.79
CA LEU A 225 -6.84 -1.92 5.12
C LEU A 225 -8.08 -1.24 4.52
N PRO A 226 -8.50 -1.62 3.30
CA PRO A 226 -9.66 -1.02 2.65
C PRO A 226 -10.93 -1.18 3.48
N SER A 227 -11.79 -0.16 3.48
CA SER A 227 -13.13 -0.28 4.02
C SER A 227 -14.05 -0.89 2.97
N ASP A 228 -14.82 -1.91 3.33
CA ASP A 228 -15.85 -2.44 2.44
C ASP A 228 -16.98 -1.39 2.30
N ALA A 229 -16.87 -0.54 1.29
CA ALA A 229 -17.79 0.57 1.04
C ALA A 229 -19.24 0.14 0.70
N LYS A 230 -19.57 -1.15 0.75
CA LYS A 230 -20.88 -1.72 0.35
C LYS A 230 -21.48 -2.71 1.35
N SER A 231 -20.97 -2.84 2.57
CA SER A 231 -21.62 -3.67 3.57
C SER A 231 -22.74 -2.91 4.29
N THR A 232 -23.86 -2.67 3.58
CA THR A 232 -25.15 -2.55 4.24
C THR A 232 -25.38 -3.85 5.02
N GLU A 233 -25.20 -3.81 6.33
CA GLU A 233 -25.74 -4.66 7.40
C GLU A 233 -26.01 -6.15 7.16
N THR A 234 -25.40 -6.79 6.18
CA THR A 234 -25.39 -8.25 6.12
C THR A 234 -24.21 -8.73 6.97
N LYS A 235 -24.49 -9.57 7.97
CA LYS A 235 -23.52 -10.29 8.81
C LYS A 235 -22.65 -11.22 7.93
N THR A 236 -21.78 -10.65 7.11
CA THR A 236 -20.76 -11.40 6.40
C THR A 236 -19.71 -11.84 7.42
N ASN A 237 -19.34 -13.12 7.37
CA ASN A 237 -18.22 -13.61 8.17
C ASN A 237 -16.99 -12.73 7.88
N PRO A 238 -16.24 -12.29 8.90
CA PRO A 238 -15.05 -11.46 8.71
C PRO A 238 -14.04 -12.03 7.71
N GLY A 239 -13.97 -13.34 7.55
CA GLY A 239 -13.14 -14.03 6.56
C GLY A 239 -13.58 -13.86 5.10
N ASP A 240 -14.83 -13.46 4.84
CA ASP A 240 -15.34 -13.25 3.48
C ASP A 240 -15.18 -11.81 2.98
N THR A 241 -14.71 -10.92 3.83
CA THR A 241 -14.44 -9.52 3.46
C THR A 241 -13.23 -9.40 2.54
N SER A 242 -13.18 -8.35 1.72
CA SER A 242 -12.06 -8.11 0.81
C SER A 242 -10.74 -7.93 1.56
N TRP A 243 -10.76 -7.21 2.67
CA TRP A 243 -9.60 -6.99 3.54
C TRP A 243 -9.18 -8.25 4.32
N GLY A 244 -10.13 -9.12 4.71
CA GLY A 244 -9.83 -10.39 5.37
C GLY A 244 -9.07 -11.34 4.44
N LYS A 245 -9.51 -11.46 3.19
CA LYS A 245 -8.81 -12.24 2.15
C LYS A 245 -7.46 -11.66 1.78
N LEU A 246 -7.35 -10.34 1.71
CA LEU A 246 -6.08 -9.65 1.49
C LEU A 246 -5.09 -9.99 2.60
N LEU A 247 -5.53 -9.90 3.87
CA LEU A 247 -4.69 -10.20 5.02
C LEU A 247 -4.22 -11.65 5.03
N GLU A 248 -5.12 -12.61 4.81
CA GLU A 248 -4.82 -14.04 4.83
C GLU A 248 -3.98 -14.49 3.64
N GLN A 249 -4.39 -14.12 2.42
CA GLN A 249 -3.87 -14.72 1.19
C GLN A 249 -2.70 -13.95 0.58
N VAL A 250 -2.62 -12.65 0.83
CA VAL A 250 -1.59 -11.79 0.25
C VAL A 250 -0.55 -11.39 1.29
N ILE A 251 -0.97 -10.86 2.43
CA ILE A 251 -0.04 -10.24 3.39
C ILE A 251 0.59 -11.28 4.34
N PHE A 252 -0.22 -12.17 4.90
CA PHE A 252 0.24 -13.12 5.91
C PHE A 252 1.40 -14.00 5.45
N PRO A 253 1.47 -14.50 4.20
CA PRO A 253 2.64 -15.22 3.70
C PRO A 253 3.96 -14.44 3.80
N PHE A 254 3.93 -13.11 3.68
CA PHE A 254 5.12 -12.27 3.85
C PHE A 254 5.50 -12.05 5.31
N ILE A 255 4.55 -12.12 6.26
CA ILE A 255 4.83 -12.09 7.70
C ILE A 255 5.61 -13.35 8.10
N GLN A 256 5.39 -14.48 7.41
CA GLN A 256 6.06 -15.76 7.66
C GLN A 256 7.44 -15.87 7.02
N SER A 257 7.76 -15.05 6.03
CA SER A 257 9.04 -15.10 5.31
C SER A 257 10.17 -14.46 6.11
#